data_584ffa1859c5f45350b03bc1c72387b8
#
_entry.id   584ffa1859c5f45350b03bc1c72387b8
#
_cell.length_a   1.000
_cell.length_b   1.000
_cell.length_c   1.000
_cell.angle_alpha   90.00
_cell.angle_beta   90.00
_cell.angle_gamma   90.00
#
_symmetry.space_group_name_H-M   'P 1'
#
loop_
_entity.id
_entity.type
_entity.pdbx_description
1 polymer ?
#
loop_
_entity_poly.entity_id
_entity_poly.type
_entity_poly.pdbx_seq_one_letter_code
_entity_poly.pdbx_strand_id
1 'polypeptide(L)'
;MSSEYAIELLAHHGQVYAVLLNGEGEICHAGIYHPEAPAQLGDLHWVKILKPIPGLSGAFVQFENKIEGFLPYRKNQSFKEGEFLPALITREAQHGKGLRLKALPDLKVTDKIKQEKKPVLLKRGKSLLQEWAEAFPEAEIRSPSPEIVLHFPKEIRSRFQIDYNAFDAALKEEFEALGDQDFTLSENIQAHLSVTEALIAIDLDAPQGASFEENRRAIE
;
A
#
# COMPACT_ATOMS: atom_id res chain seq x y z
N MET A 1 -30.96 7.09 -3.06
CA MET A 1 -30.53 6.06 -2.09
C MET A 1 -29.10 6.41 -1.74
N SER A 2 -28.79 6.66 -0.46
CA SER A 2 -27.39 6.87 -0.06
C SER A 2 -26.60 5.59 -0.30
N SER A 3 -25.37 5.73 -0.78
CA SER A 3 -24.47 4.59 -0.93
C SER A 3 -24.25 3.92 0.44
N GLU A 4 -24.16 2.58 0.45
CA GLU A 4 -23.85 1.81 1.66
C GLU A 4 -22.41 2.07 2.15
N TYR A 5 -21.55 2.62 1.27
CA TYR A 5 -20.15 2.90 1.56
C TYR A 5 -19.75 4.30 1.07
N ALA A 6 -18.79 4.90 1.74
CA ALA A 6 -18.13 6.12 1.32
C ALA A 6 -16.60 5.99 1.45
N ILE A 7 -15.86 6.57 0.51
CA ILE A 7 -14.40 6.70 0.58
C ILE A 7 -14.10 8.15 0.93
N GLU A 8 -13.50 8.40 2.07
CA GLU A 8 -13.10 9.74 2.48
C GLU A 8 -11.58 9.88 2.49
N LEU A 9 -11.12 11.02 1.97
CA LEU A 9 -9.71 11.26 1.70
C LEU A 9 -9.29 12.62 2.26
N LEU A 10 -8.09 12.66 2.86
CA LEU A 10 -7.48 13.89 3.36
C LEU A 10 -6.04 14.01 2.87
N ALA A 11 -5.70 15.11 2.18
CA ALA A 11 -4.30 15.45 1.90
C ALA A 11 -3.62 15.92 3.19
N HIS A 12 -2.52 15.26 3.57
CA HIS A 12 -1.77 15.57 4.79
C HIS A 12 -0.28 15.37 4.59
N HIS A 13 0.51 16.45 4.61
CA HIS A 13 1.98 16.41 4.49
C HIS A 13 2.51 15.59 3.30
N GLY A 14 1.93 15.75 2.10
CA GLY A 14 2.34 15.02 0.90
C GLY A 14 1.87 13.56 0.84
N GLN A 15 1.08 13.15 1.79
CA GLN A 15 0.37 11.86 1.84
C GLN A 15 -1.12 12.09 1.65
N VAL A 16 -1.83 11.00 1.39
CA VAL A 16 -3.29 10.98 1.39
C VAL A 16 -3.73 9.95 2.42
N TYR A 17 -4.37 10.40 3.48
CA TYR A 17 -5.10 9.54 4.40
C TYR A 17 -6.40 9.13 3.74
N ALA A 18 -6.72 7.85 3.80
CA ALA A 18 -7.88 7.28 3.16
C ALA A 18 -8.62 6.35 4.11
N VAL A 19 -9.92 6.48 4.18
CA VAL A 19 -10.81 5.56 4.89
C VAL A 19 -11.94 5.12 3.98
N LEU A 20 -12.37 3.87 4.16
CA LEU A 20 -13.63 3.36 3.65
C LEU A 20 -14.59 3.26 4.83
N LEU A 21 -15.68 3.98 4.76
CA LEU A 21 -16.73 4.00 5.78
C LEU A 21 -17.92 3.15 5.32
N ASN A 22 -18.57 2.47 6.27
CA ASN A 22 -19.88 1.84 6.06
C ASN A 22 -21.01 2.85 6.18
N GLY A 23 -22.27 2.40 5.99
CA GLY A 23 -23.46 3.25 6.08
C GLY A 23 -23.73 3.81 7.49
N GLU A 24 -23.08 3.31 8.52
CA GLU A 24 -23.13 3.79 9.91
C GLU A 24 -22.02 4.80 10.22
N GLY A 25 -21.09 5.02 9.28
CA GLY A 25 -19.96 5.93 9.40
C GLY A 25 -18.73 5.32 10.08
N GLU A 26 -18.70 4.00 10.27
CA GLU A 26 -17.58 3.32 10.89
C GLU A 26 -16.47 3.00 9.88
N ILE A 27 -15.22 3.04 10.30
CA ILE A 27 -14.06 2.73 9.46
C ILE A 27 -13.99 1.21 9.20
N CYS A 28 -14.26 0.80 7.95
CA CYS A 28 -14.07 -0.58 7.50
C CYS A 28 -12.63 -0.84 7.03
N HIS A 29 -12.03 0.13 6.35
CA HIS A 29 -10.64 0.07 5.89
C HIS A 29 -9.98 1.43 6.05
N ALA A 30 -8.71 1.42 6.40
CA ALA A 30 -7.88 2.60 6.49
C ALA A 30 -6.55 2.39 5.78
N GLY A 31 -5.96 3.46 5.27
CA GLY A 31 -4.65 3.39 4.64
C GLY A 31 -4.05 4.75 4.33
N ILE A 32 -2.75 4.73 4.08
CA ILE A 32 -1.99 5.91 3.67
C ILE A 32 -1.50 5.68 2.25
N TYR A 33 -1.79 6.60 1.36
CA TYR A 33 -1.33 6.61 -0.01
C TYR A 33 -0.29 7.71 -0.23
N HIS A 34 0.78 7.38 -0.93
CA HIS A 34 1.87 8.29 -1.27
C HIS A 34 1.88 8.56 -2.79
N PRO A 35 1.16 9.58 -3.27
CA PRO A 35 1.00 9.80 -4.72
C PRO A 35 2.32 10.04 -5.46
N GLU A 36 3.28 10.68 -4.82
CA GLU A 36 4.59 11.02 -5.38
C GLU A 36 5.67 9.96 -5.09
N ALA A 37 5.31 8.83 -4.51
CA ALA A 37 6.30 7.77 -4.25
C ALA A 37 6.91 7.29 -5.58
N PRO A 38 8.25 7.27 -5.70
CA PRO A 38 8.92 6.94 -6.96
C PRO A 38 8.81 5.47 -7.34
N ALA A 39 8.50 4.60 -6.38
CA ALA A 39 8.35 3.16 -6.56
C ALA A 39 7.30 2.63 -5.57
N GLN A 40 6.27 1.98 -6.08
CA GLN A 40 5.12 1.48 -5.31
C GLN A 40 4.84 0.01 -5.65
N LEU A 41 4.14 -0.68 -4.77
CA LEU A 41 3.65 -2.03 -5.03
C LEU A 41 2.86 -2.09 -6.36
N GLY A 42 3.13 -3.10 -7.16
CA GLY A 42 2.48 -3.26 -8.46
C GLY A 42 3.03 -2.40 -9.61
N ASP A 43 4.00 -1.51 -9.34
CA ASP A 43 4.69 -0.77 -10.39
C ASP A 43 5.50 -1.70 -11.28
N LEU A 44 5.41 -1.47 -12.58
CA LEU A 44 6.21 -2.14 -13.58
C LEU A 44 7.31 -1.20 -14.07
N HIS A 45 8.54 -1.61 -13.90
CA HIS A 45 9.71 -0.83 -14.28
C HIS A 45 10.59 -1.56 -15.29
N TRP A 46 11.29 -0.81 -16.13
CA TRP A 46 12.48 -1.22 -16.86
C TRP A 46 13.66 -0.99 -15.92
N VAL A 47 14.26 -2.06 -15.39
CA VAL A 47 15.30 -1.98 -14.36
C VAL A 47 16.65 -2.39 -14.91
N LYS A 48 17.73 -1.86 -14.34
CA LYS A 48 19.10 -2.26 -14.64
C LYS A 48 19.60 -3.25 -13.60
N ILE A 49 20.17 -4.37 -14.00
CA ILE A 49 20.90 -5.27 -13.09
C ILE A 49 22.18 -4.57 -12.64
N LEU A 50 22.32 -4.32 -11.35
CA LEU A 50 23.52 -3.76 -10.76
C LEU A 50 24.52 -4.87 -10.47
N LYS A 51 24.11 -5.87 -9.71
CA LYS A 51 24.99 -6.93 -9.26
C LYS A 51 24.24 -8.24 -9.03
N PRO A 52 24.57 -9.31 -9.75
CA PRO A 52 24.11 -10.65 -9.41
C PRO A 52 24.71 -11.12 -8.08
N ILE A 53 23.87 -11.75 -7.23
CA ILE A 53 24.30 -12.30 -5.93
C ILE A 53 23.89 -13.78 -5.89
N PRO A 54 24.71 -14.69 -6.43
CA PRO A 54 24.37 -16.12 -6.50
C PRO A 54 24.05 -16.74 -5.14
N GLY A 55 24.74 -16.33 -4.08
CA GLY A 55 24.49 -16.81 -2.73
C GLY A 55 23.11 -16.47 -2.17
N LEU A 56 22.44 -15.44 -2.69
CA LEU A 56 21.07 -15.07 -2.33
C LEU A 56 20.06 -15.51 -3.41
N SER A 57 20.51 -16.22 -4.42
CA SER A 57 19.70 -16.61 -5.58
C SER A 57 18.93 -15.41 -6.16
N GLY A 58 19.64 -14.31 -6.42
CA GLY A 58 19.04 -13.07 -6.91
C GLY A 58 20.05 -12.06 -7.41
N ALA A 59 19.56 -10.86 -7.74
CA ALA A 59 20.38 -9.71 -8.13
C ALA A 59 19.85 -8.43 -7.49
N PHE A 60 20.73 -7.50 -7.17
CA PHE A 60 20.34 -6.12 -6.94
C PHE A 60 20.08 -5.42 -8.27
N VAL A 61 19.00 -4.65 -8.32
CA VAL A 61 18.59 -3.89 -9.49
C VAL A 61 18.40 -2.43 -9.15
N GLN A 62 18.57 -1.58 -10.14
CA GLN A 62 18.38 -0.14 -10.02
C GLN A 62 17.16 0.30 -10.81
N PHE A 63 16.36 1.13 -10.16
CA PHE A 63 15.26 1.88 -10.73
C PHE A 63 15.70 3.28 -11.18
N GLU A 64 14.77 4.04 -11.70
CA GLU A 64 14.87 5.49 -11.83
C GLU A 64 15.25 6.13 -10.48
N ASN A 65 15.92 7.30 -10.51
CA ASN A 65 16.36 8.02 -9.30
C ASN A 65 17.33 7.25 -8.38
N LYS A 66 18.03 6.22 -8.91
CA LYS A 66 19.01 5.41 -8.16
C LYS A 66 18.43 4.60 -6.99
N ILE A 67 17.12 4.42 -6.96
CA ILE A 67 16.49 3.51 -6.00
C ILE A 67 16.91 2.08 -6.34
N GLU A 68 17.13 1.27 -5.32
CA GLU A 68 17.57 -0.12 -5.47
C GLU A 68 16.51 -1.09 -4.94
N GLY A 69 16.51 -2.29 -5.50
CA GLY A 69 15.65 -3.37 -5.07
C GLY A 69 16.31 -4.73 -5.30
N PHE A 70 15.69 -5.78 -4.78
CA PHE A 70 16.16 -7.15 -4.92
C PHE A 70 15.24 -7.96 -5.84
N LEU A 71 15.84 -8.55 -6.86
CA LEU A 71 15.19 -9.41 -7.85
C LEU A 71 15.64 -10.86 -7.63
N PRO A 72 14.81 -11.73 -7.03
CA PRO A 72 15.14 -13.14 -6.87
C PRO A 72 15.18 -13.85 -8.22
N TYR A 73 16.08 -14.81 -8.36
CA TYR A 73 16.13 -15.71 -9.51
C TYR A 73 15.03 -16.77 -9.41
N ARG A 74 14.43 -17.07 -10.55
CA ARG A 74 13.72 -18.33 -10.72
C ARG A 74 14.70 -19.44 -11.06
N LYS A 75 14.33 -20.69 -10.79
CA LYS A 75 15.10 -21.86 -11.17
C LYS A 75 15.44 -21.75 -12.70
N ASN A 76 16.71 -21.84 -13.06
CA ASN A 76 17.23 -21.69 -14.42
C ASN A 76 17.24 -20.26 -15.00
N GLN A 77 17.14 -19.22 -14.19
CA GLN A 77 17.38 -17.85 -14.60
C GLN A 77 18.77 -17.40 -14.14
N SER A 78 19.46 -16.65 -14.98
CA SER A 78 20.69 -15.92 -14.63
C SER A 78 20.64 -14.56 -15.31
N PHE A 79 21.09 -13.53 -14.59
CA PHE A 79 21.17 -12.18 -15.11
C PHE A 79 22.62 -11.71 -15.10
N LYS A 80 22.97 -10.88 -16.07
CA LYS A 80 24.30 -10.27 -16.17
C LYS A 80 24.29 -8.85 -15.63
N GLU A 81 25.38 -8.42 -15.04
CA GLU A 81 25.57 -7.04 -14.66
C GLU A 81 25.42 -6.10 -15.87
N GLY A 82 24.73 -5.00 -15.69
CA GLY A 82 24.43 -4.04 -16.77
C GLY A 82 23.27 -4.44 -17.69
N GLU A 83 22.72 -5.62 -17.56
CA GLU A 83 21.53 -6.06 -18.31
C GLU A 83 20.29 -5.29 -17.85
N PHE A 84 19.35 -5.12 -18.76
CA PHE A 84 18.06 -4.46 -18.48
C PHE A 84 16.91 -5.43 -18.75
N LEU A 85 15.89 -5.37 -17.87
CA LEU A 85 14.68 -6.18 -18.04
C LEU A 85 13.46 -5.52 -17.39
N PRO A 86 12.24 -5.90 -17.81
CA PRO A 86 11.05 -5.46 -17.13
C PRO A 86 10.84 -6.27 -15.85
N ALA A 87 10.53 -5.54 -14.76
CA ALA A 87 10.27 -6.15 -13.46
C ALA A 87 9.14 -5.46 -12.72
N LEU A 88 8.33 -6.26 -12.04
CA LEU A 88 7.19 -5.85 -11.24
C LEU A 88 7.60 -5.75 -9.77
N ILE A 89 7.25 -4.67 -9.09
CA ILE A 89 7.41 -4.57 -7.64
C ILE A 89 6.35 -5.44 -6.96
N THR A 90 6.80 -6.42 -6.17
CA THR A 90 5.93 -7.38 -5.48
C THR A 90 5.91 -7.21 -3.97
N ARG A 91 6.79 -6.39 -3.43
CA ARG A 91 6.81 -5.98 -2.02
C ARG A 91 7.55 -4.65 -1.88
N GLU A 92 6.98 -3.76 -1.11
CA GLU A 92 7.61 -2.50 -0.72
C GLU A 92 8.76 -2.71 0.27
N ALA A 93 9.57 -1.68 0.43
CA ALA A 93 10.63 -1.70 1.43
C ALA A 93 10.01 -1.67 2.84
N GLN A 94 10.42 -2.61 3.69
CA GLN A 94 9.91 -2.76 5.05
C GLN A 94 11.02 -3.20 6.00
N HIS A 95 11.07 -2.61 7.19
CA HIS A 95 11.93 -3.05 8.31
C HIS A 95 13.38 -3.35 7.89
N GLY A 96 14.01 -2.42 7.16
CA GLY A 96 15.39 -2.59 6.68
C GLY A 96 15.58 -3.51 5.47
N LYS A 97 14.49 -4.13 4.96
CA LYS A 97 14.50 -4.91 3.71
C LYS A 97 14.07 -4.00 2.56
N GLY A 98 14.88 -3.94 1.51
CA GLY A 98 14.57 -3.16 0.30
C GLY A 98 13.39 -3.72 -0.50
N LEU A 99 13.02 -3.00 -1.56
CA LEU A 99 11.99 -3.40 -2.53
C LEU A 99 12.28 -4.80 -3.07
N ARG A 100 11.23 -5.62 -3.23
CA ARG A 100 11.33 -6.93 -3.86
C ARG A 100 10.58 -6.94 -5.19
N LEU A 101 11.20 -7.57 -6.19
CA LEU A 101 10.68 -7.59 -7.54
C LEU A 101 10.47 -9.02 -8.06
N LYS A 102 9.77 -9.07 -9.19
CA LYS A 102 9.59 -10.25 -10.02
C LYS A 102 9.93 -9.90 -11.46
N ALA A 103 10.88 -10.62 -12.05
CA ALA A 103 11.20 -10.47 -13.47
C ALA A 103 10.02 -10.87 -14.36
N LEU A 104 9.81 -10.12 -15.45
CA LEU A 104 8.81 -10.39 -16.49
C LEU A 104 9.52 -10.41 -17.86
N PRO A 105 10.42 -11.38 -18.13
CA PRO A 105 11.27 -11.39 -19.32
C PRO A 105 10.47 -11.46 -20.62
N ASP A 106 9.28 -12.06 -20.60
CA ASP A 106 8.41 -12.22 -21.78
C ASP A 106 7.61 -10.96 -22.11
N LEU A 107 7.67 -9.95 -21.25
CA LEU A 107 6.97 -8.68 -21.48
C LEU A 107 7.65 -7.90 -22.61
N LYS A 108 6.88 -7.57 -23.65
CA LYS A 108 7.36 -6.76 -24.76
C LYS A 108 7.51 -5.31 -24.35
N VAL A 109 8.73 -4.80 -24.43
CA VAL A 109 9.07 -3.38 -24.19
C VAL A 109 9.46 -2.76 -25.55
N THR A 110 9.08 -1.50 -25.76
CA THR A 110 9.36 -0.78 -27.03
C THR A 110 10.86 -0.65 -27.27
N ASP A 111 11.26 -0.67 -28.53
CA ASP A 111 12.68 -0.57 -28.90
C ASP A 111 13.30 0.77 -28.47
N LYS A 112 12.50 1.84 -28.42
CA LYS A 112 12.94 3.14 -27.89
C LYS A 112 13.46 3.01 -26.45
N ILE A 113 12.70 2.37 -25.56
CA ILE A 113 13.09 2.17 -24.15
C ILE A 113 14.37 1.31 -24.06
N LYS A 114 14.45 0.24 -24.85
CA LYS A 114 15.64 -0.62 -24.88
C LYS A 114 16.92 0.14 -25.32
N GLN A 115 16.79 1.07 -26.27
CA GLN A 115 17.91 1.85 -26.80
C GLN A 115 18.41 2.89 -25.81
N GLU A 116 17.54 3.48 -25.00
CA GLU A 116 17.92 4.52 -24.04
C GLU A 116 18.82 3.99 -22.91
N LYS A 117 18.82 2.67 -22.66
CA LYS A 117 19.65 1.98 -21.63
C LYS A 117 19.65 2.69 -20.27
N LYS A 118 18.49 3.17 -19.85
CA LYS A 118 18.27 3.74 -18.52
C LYS A 118 17.01 3.17 -17.88
N PRO A 119 16.98 3.05 -16.54
CA PRO A 119 15.78 2.64 -15.84
C PRO A 119 14.64 3.62 -16.07
N VAL A 120 13.42 3.11 -16.21
CA VAL A 120 12.22 3.93 -16.39
C VAL A 120 10.98 3.21 -15.87
N LEU A 121 10.01 3.95 -15.32
CA LEU A 121 8.68 3.45 -15.01
C LEU A 121 7.93 3.13 -16.31
N LEU A 122 7.55 1.88 -16.52
CA LEU A 122 6.77 1.43 -17.68
C LEU A 122 5.27 1.59 -17.47
N LYS A 123 4.82 1.27 -16.25
CA LYS A 123 3.40 1.36 -15.86
C LYS A 123 3.30 1.48 -14.35
N ARG A 124 2.51 2.44 -13.88
CA ARG A 124 2.15 2.57 -12.48
C ARG A 124 1.22 1.42 -12.07
N GLY A 125 1.46 0.84 -10.91
CA GLY A 125 0.53 -0.09 -10.24
C GLY A 125 -0.78 0.58 -9.89
N LYS A 126 -1.78 -0.20 -9.55
CA LYS A 126 -3.01 0.35 -8.97
C LYS A 126 -2.70 0.87 -7.57
N SER A 127 -3.17 2.06 -7.27
CA SER A 127 -3.12 2.58 -5.91
C SER A 127 -4.22 1.94 -5.04
N LEU A 128 -4.04 1.98 -3.73
CA LEU A 128 -5.08 1.60 -2.76
C LEU A 128 -6.43 2.23 -3.08
N LEU A 129 -6.43 3.51 -3.45
CA LEU A 129 -7.63 4.26 -3.79
C LEU A 129 -8.31 3.75 -5.05
N GLN A 130 -7.54 3.31 -6.05
CA GLN A 130 -8.09 2.70 -7.26
C GLN A 130 -8.68 1.33 -6.97
N GLU A 131 -8.02 0.53 -6.12
CA GLU A 131 -8.53 -0.78 -5.71
C GLU A 131 -9.86 -0.65 -4.97
N TRP A 132 -9.96 0.28 -4.02
CA TRP A 132 -11.21 0.53 -3.30
C TRP A 132 -12.32 1.07 -4.21
N ALA A 133 -12.00 2.03 -5.08
CA ALA A 133 -12.99 2.57 -6.01
C ALA A 133 -13.52 1.53 -7.00
N GLU A 134 -12.74 0.52 -7.35
CA GLU A 134 -13.18 -0.61 -8.18
C GLU A 134 -13.96 -1.66 -7.36
N ALA A 135 -13.53 -1.95 -6.13
CA ALA A 135 -14.19 -2.91 -5.25
C ALA A 135 -15.57 -2.39 -4.76
N PHE A 136 -15.68 -1.08 -4.59
CA PHE A 136 -16.90 -0.39 -4.13
C PHE A 136 -17.38 0.62 -5.20
N PRO A 137 -17.93 0.16 -6.33
CA PRO A 137 -18.25 1.01 -7.47
C PRO A 137 -19.33 2.05 -7.16
N GLU A 138 -20.22 1.78 -6.21
CA GLU A 138 -21.28 2.69 -5.78
C GLU A 138 -20.85 3.65 -4.65
N ALA A 139 -19.66 3.46 -4.06
CA ALA A 139 -19.18 4.32 -2.98
C ALA A 139 -18.94 5.74 -3.51
N GLU A 140 -19.41 6.73 -2.79
CA GLU A 140 -19.04 8.12 -3.02
C GLU A 140 -17.58 8.34 -2.62
N ILE A 141 -16.86 9.19 -3.36
CA ILE A 141 -15.47 9.56 -3.04
C ILE A 141 -15.47 11.02 -2.64
N ARG A 142 -15.20 11.32 -1.37
CA ARG A 142 -15.30 12.65 -0.81
C ARG A 142 -13.95 13.12 -0.24
N SER A 143 -13.65 14.42 -0.36
CA SER A 143 -12.48 15.03 0.24
C SER A 143 -12.64 16.54 0.37
N PRO A 144 -12.10 17.16 1.42
CA PRO A 144 -11.93 18.60 1.50
C PRO A 144 -10.80 19.12 0.61
N SER A 145 -9.97 18.25 0.04
CA SER A 145 -8.73 18.56 -0.69
C SER A 145 -8.91 18.32 -2.19
N PRO A 146 -9.23 19.33 -3.00
CA PRO A 146 -9.53 19.16 -4.44
C PRO A 146 -8.35 18.65 -5.27
N GLU A 147 -7.11 18.89 -4.83
CA GLU A 147 -5.90 18.44 -5.51
C GLU A 147 -5.78 16.91 -5.58
N ILE A 148 -6.39 16.20 -4.64
CA ILE A 148 -6.37 14.72 -4.60
C ILE A 148 -6.99 14.12 -5.87
N VAL A 149 -7.96 14.77 -6.49
CA VAL A 149 -8.64 14.27 -7.69
C VAL A 149 -7.65 13.97 -8.83
N LEU A 150 -6.54 14.69 -8.89
CA LEU A 150 -5.54 14.50 -9.94
C LEU A 150 -4.81 13.17 -9.86
N HIS A 151 -4.77 12.54 -8.68
CA HIS A 151 -4.14 11.23 -8.46
C HIS A 151 -5.03 10.06 -8.88
N PHE A 152 -6.30 10.33 -9.22
CA PHE A 152 -7.23 9.30 -9.72
C PHE A 152 -7.21 9.19 -11.23
N PRO A 153 -7.44 7.98 -11.79
CA PRO A 153 -7.77 7.81 -13.20
C PRO A 153 -9.03 8.62 -13.60
N LYS A 154 -9.10 9.00 -14.86
CA LYS A 154 -10.22 9.84 -15.37
C LYS A 154 -11.59 9.22 -15.12
N GLU A 155 -11.67 7.90 -15.20
CA GLU A 155 -12.89 7.10 -15.03
C GLU A 155 -13.46 7.22 -13.61
N ILE A 156 -12.59 7.39 -12.62
CA ILE A 156 -12.98 7.49 -11.20
C ILE A 156 -13.27 8.94 -10.82
N ARG A 157 -12.63 9.90 -11.49
CA ARG A 157 -12.76 11.34 -11.15
C ARG A 157 -14.21 11.86 -11.17
N SER A 158 -15.09 11.27 -11.97
CA SER A 158 -16.50 11.66 -12.04
C SER A 158 -17.29 11.36 -10.75
N ARG A 159 -16.77 10.46 -9.91
CA ARG A 159 -17.37 10.08 -8.61
C ARG A 159 -16.86 10.94 -7.47
N PHE A 160 -15.82 11.75 -7.72
CA PHE A 160 -15.19 12.57 -6.69
C PHE A 160 -16.01 13.82 -6.40
N GLN A 161 -16.26 14.05 -5.13
CA GLN A 161 -16.98 15.21 -4.61
C GLN A 161 -16.09 15.99 -3.65
N ILE A 162 -16.08 17.32 -3.82
CA ILE A 162 -15.47 18.20 -2.83
C ILE A 162 -16.48 18.39 -1.69
N ASP A 163 -16.11 17.90 -0.53
CA ASP A 163 -16.89 18.04 0.70
C ASP A 163 -15.97 18.48 1.83
N TYR A 164 -16.13 19.71 2.28
CA TYR A 164 -15.30 20.28 3.33
C TYR A 164 -15.59 19.70 4.72
N ASN A 165 -16.64 18.90 4.87
CA ASN A 165 -16.96 18.19 6.11
C ASN A 165 -16.46 16.74 6.06
N ALA A 166 -15.99 16.24 4.90
CA ALA A 166 -15.39 14.93 4.80
C ALA A 166 -14.06 14.89 5.54
N PHE A 167 -13.75 13.74 6.12
CA PHE A 167 -12.55 13.50 6.90
C PHE A 167 -12.33 14.60 7.97
N ASP A 168 -13.33 14.81 8.79
CA ASP A 168 -13.34 15.85 9.85
C ASP A 168 -12.30 15.57 10.95
N ALA A 169 -12.28 16.42 11.97
CA ALA A 169 -11.29 16.29 13.04
C ALA A 169 -11.48 15.01 13.87
N ALA A 170 -12.73 14.57 14.07
CA ALA A 170 -13.03 13.36 14.83
C ALA A 170 -12.58 12.10 14.05
N LEU A 171 -12.90 12.03 12.76
CA LEU A 171 -12.48 10.93 11.90
C LEU A 171 -10.95 10.90 11.73
N LYS A 172 -10.30 12.07 11.71
CA LYS A 172 -8.83 12.15 11.68
C LYS A 172 -8.22 11.61 12.97
N GLU A 173 -8.76 11.94 14.12
CA GLU A 173 -8.29 11.41 15.41
C GLU A 173 -8.49 9.89 15.48
N GLU A 174 -9.64 9.38 15.03
CA GLU A 174 -9.90 7.94 14.93
C GLU A 174 -8.92 7.25 13.98
N PHE A 175 -8.67 7.83 12.80
CA PHE A 175 -7.69 7.31 11.84
C PHE A 175 -6.27 7.25 12.42
N GLU A 176 -5.84 8.30 13.12
CA GLU A 176 -4.51 8.36 13.74
C GLU A 176 -4.38 7.32 14.87
N ALA A 177 -5.45 7.10 15.64
CA ALA A 177 -5.49 6.08 16.70
C ALA A 177 -5.36 4.64 16.16
N LEU A 178 -5.69 4.38 14.90
CA LEU A 178 -5.44 3.07 14.26
C LEU A 178 -3.94 2.72 14.15
N GLY A 179 -3.06 3.70 14.28
CA GLY A 179 -1.62 3.50 14.31
C GLY A 179 -1.07 3.16 15.69
N ASP A 180 -1.88 3.23 16.73
CA ASP A 180 -1.47 2.91 18.09
C ASP A 180 -1.21 1.40 18.22
N GLN A 181 -0.19 1.07 19.03
CA GLN A 181 0.14 -0.33 19.30
C GLN A 181 -0.69 -0.90 20.47
N ASP A 182 -1.19 -0.03 21.31
CA ASP A 182 -1.97 -0.37 22.50
C ASP A 182 -3.42 0.08 22.32
N PHE A 183 -4.37 -0.81 22.46
CA PHE A 183 -5.79 -0.49 22.36
C PHE A 183 -6.63 -1.35 23.30
N THR A 184 -7.78 -0.84 23.69
CA THR A 184 -8.72 -1.54 24.56
C THR A 184 -9.80 -2.21 23.70
N LEU A 185 -9.92 -3.50 23.84
CA LEU A 185 -11.00 -4.29 23.26
C LEU A 185 -12.24 -4.27 24.19
N SER A 186 -13.30 -4.96 23.78
CA SER A 186 -14.47 -5.14 24.64
C SER A 186 -14.07 -5.81 25.98
N GLU A 187 -14.90 -5.68 27.02
CA GLU A 187 -14.69 -6.28 28.32
C GLU A 187 -13.39 -5.82 29.05
N ASN A 188 -12.87 -4.63 28.70
CA ASN A 188 -11.63 -4.07 29.27
C ASN A 188 -10.37 -4.92 29.03
N ILE A 189 -10.34 -5.74 27.99
CA ILE A 189 -9.16 -6.46 27.58
C ILE A 189 -8.23 -5.49 26.84
N GLN A 190 -6.97 -5.40 27.28
CA GLN A 190 -5.95 -4.62 26.60
C GLN A 190 -5.29 -5.48 25.52
N ALA A 191 -5.12 -4.94 24.34
CA ALA A 191 -4.39 -5.56 23.26
C ALA A 191 -3.14 -4.76 22.94
N HIS A 192 -2.01 -5.41 22.84
CA HIS A 192 -0.75 -4.82 22.40
C HIS A 192 -0.26 -5.46 21.12
N LEU A 193 -0.09 -4.65 20.07
CA LEU A 193 0.41 -5.07 18.76
C LEU A 193 1.92 -4.83 18.66
N SER A 194 2.69 -5.88 18.49
CA SER A 194 4.12 -5.81 18.21
C SER A 194 4.41 -6.22 16.78
N VAL A 195 4.88 -5.28 15.97
CA VAL A 195 5.32 -5.55 14.60
C VAL A 195 6.80 -5.89 14.61
N THR A 196 7.15 -7.13 14.26
CA THR A 196 8.53 -7.61 14.16
C THR A 196 8.89 -7.89 12.71
N GLU A 197 10.18 -8.19 12.45
CA GLU A 197 10.61 -8.57 11.10
C GLU A 197 9.95 -9.84 10.54
N ALA A 198 9.49 -10.72 11.40
CA ALA A 198 9.03 -12.06 11.03
C ALA A 198 7.50 -12.22 11.15
N LEU A 199 6.86 -11.51 12.09
CA LEU A 199 5.45 -11.68 12.41
C LEU A 199 4.87 -10.41 13.07
N ILE A 200 3.56 -10.34 13.09
CA ILE A 200 2.83 -9.45 14.00
C ILE A 200 2.43 -10.29 15.20
N ALA A 201 2.90 -9.90 16.38
CA ALA A 201 2.49 -10.51 17.65
C ALA A 201 1.37 -9.65 18.25
N ILE A 202 0.35 -10.30 18.76
CA ILE A 202 -0.74 -9.66 19.51
C ILE A 202 -0.69 -10.26 20.91
N ASP A 203 -0.45 -9.41 21.90
CA ASP A 203 -0.54 -9.77 23.32
C ASP A 203 -1.87 -9.26 23.87
N LEU A 204 -2.55 -10.09 24.63
CA LEU A 204 -3.86 -9.79 25.18
C LEU A 204 -3.82 -9.89 26.71
N ASP A 205 -3.96 -8.78 27.38
CA ASP A 205 -4.06 -8.68 28.82
C ASP A 205 -5.53 -8.57 29.26
N ALA A 206 -6.05 -9.65 29.84
CA ALA A 206 -7.41 -9.68 30.35
C ALA A 206 -7.45 -9.35 31.85
N PRO A 207 -8.53 -8.72 32.36
CA PRO A 207 -8.72 -8.51 33.77
C PRO A 207 -8.67 -9.83 34.57
N GLN A 208 -8.19 -9.78 35.81
CA GLN A 208 -8.20 -10.96 36.67
C GLN A 208 -9.62 -11.53 36.80
N GLY A 209 -9.78 -12.80 36.43
CA GLY A 209 -11.06 -13.50 36.49
C GLY A 209 -11.86 -13.48 35.19
N ALA A 210 -11.33 -12.93 34.09
CA ALA A 210 -11.98 -13.04 32.81
C ALA A 210 -12.13 -14.50 32.38
N SER A 211 -13.34 -14.88 31.96
CA SER A 211 -13.66 -16.22 31.49
C SER A 211 -13.15 -16.44 30.05
N PHE A 212 -13.03 -17.69 29.64
CA PHE A 212 -12.71 -18.03 28.25
C PHE A 212 -13.72 -17.45 27.25
N GLU A 213 -14.98 -17.37 27.62
CA GLU A 213 -16.07 -16.82 26.82
C GLU A 213 -15.92 -15.29 26.61
N GLU A 214 -15.51 -14.56 27.65
CA GLU A 214 -15.23 -13.12 27.58
C GLU A 214 -14.03 -12.83 26.70
N ASN A 215 -12.95 -13.59 26.86
CA ASN A 215 -11.77 -13.49 26.02
C ASN A 215 -12.09 -13.79 24.53
N ARG A 216 -12.97 -14.77 24.27
CA ARG A 216 -13.39 -15.10 22.91
C ARG A 216 -14.18 -13.97 22.26
N ARG A 217 -15.15 -13.37 22.98
CA ARG A 217 -15.97 -12.27 22.47
C ARG A 217 -15.16 -11.00 22.16
N ALA A 218 -14.07 -10.79 22.87
CA ALA A 218 -13.22 -9.63 22.64
C ALA A 218 -12.40 -9.73 21.33
N ILE A 219 -12.26 -10.94 20.78
CA ILE A 219 -11.48 -11.22 19.56
C ILE A 219 -12.39 -11.38 18.33
N GLU A 220 -13.65 -11.74 18.52
CA GLU A 220 -14.69 -11.81 17.47
C GLU A 220 -15.23 -10.42 17.14
#